data_03aa100d0dec203ddab291540e75d826
#
_entry.id   03aa100d0dec203ddab291540e75d826
#
_cell.length_a   1.000
_cell.length_b   1.000
_cell.length_c   1.000
_cell.angle_alpha   90.00
_cell.angle_beta   90.00
_cell.angle_gamma   90.00
#
_symmetry.space_group_name_H-M   'P 1'
#
loop_
_entity.id
_entity.type
_entity.pdbx_description
1 polymer ?
#
loop_
_entity_poly.entity_id
_entity_poly.type
_entity_poly.pdbx_seq_one_letter_code
_entity_poly.pdbx_strand_id
1 'polypeptide(L)'
;TTYAHDLFGKRVYRKLSAKLQHLILSNGNLYRIGQHGPDILFYYFISKNPVTQYVVQMHGRKAREFFEKGMAKVREEKNPALMAYLLGFGCHYILDSTCHPYVNQVAAEGKISHTLFEKEFDRMLMYETGKDPLRFYPSHGIRASFLSAWTIHQVLPAIRTWNIYLSLKMMKIFTCILVCDDGG
;
A
#
# COMPACT_ATOMS: atom_id res chain seq x y z
N THR A 1 -1.89 -7.93 -2.40
CA THR A 1 -2.51 -7.44 -3.67
C THR A 1 -2.26 -5.95 -3.89
N THR A 2 -1.80 -5.53 -5.07
CA THR A 2 -1.52 -4.11 -5.33
C THR A 2 -2.72 -3.40 -5.96
N TYR A 3 -3.37 -4.04 -6.93
CA TYR A 3 -4.52 -3.47 -7.62
C TYR A 3 -5.80 -3.44 -6.76
N ALA A 4 -6.06 -4.50 -6.01
CA ALA A 4 -7.22 -4.55 -5.12
C ALA A 4 -7.20 -3.43 -4.09
N HIS A 5 -6.03 -3.12 -3.52
CA HIS A 5 -5.87 -2.01 -2.57
C HIS A 5 -6.15 -0.64 -3.22
N ASP A 6 -5.61 -0.38 -4.42
CA ASP A 6 -5.90 0.85 -5.17
C ASP A 6 -7.39 0.99 -5.50
N LEU A 7 -8.01 -0.09 -5.97
CA LEU A 7 -9.43 -0.11 -6.29
C LEU A 7 -10.32 0.11 -5.05
N PHE A 8 -9.99 -0.58 -3.95
CA PHE A 8 -10.70 -0.42 -2.68
C PHE A 8 -10.61 1.01 -2.15
N GLY A 9 -9.41 1.58 -2.11
CA GLY A 9 -9.22 2.96 -1.68
C GLY A 9 -9.97 3.98 -2.55
N LYS A 10 -10.03 3.77 -3.87
CA LYS A 10 -10.85 4.60 -4.77
C LYS A 10 -12.36 4.49 -4.47
N ARG A 11 -12.84 3.29 -4.13
CA ARG A 11 -14.24 3.08 -3.74
C ARG A 11 -14.55 3.75 -2.40
N VAL A 12 -13.66 3.62 -1.41
CA VAL A 12 -13.78 4.30 -0.10
C VAL A 12 -13.79 5.80 -0.29
N TYR A 13 -12.84 6.38 -1.05
CA TYR A 13 -12.79 7.82 -1.33
C TYR A 13 -14.13 8.39 -1.76
N ARG A 14 -14.86 7.70 -2.66
CA ARG A 14 -16.17 8.14 -3.18
C ARG A 14 -17.26 8.18 -2.11
N LYS A 15 -17.06 7.52 -0.97
CA LYS A 15 -18.01 7.45 0.15
C LYS A 15 -17.67 8.38 1.30
N LEU A 16 -16.50 9.01 1.25
CA LEU A 16 -16.06 9.94 2.30
C LEU A 16 -16.83 11.27 2.21
N SER A 17 -16.84 12.02 3.33
CA SER A 17 -17.37 13.38 3.35
C SER A 17 -16.62 14.31 2.40
N ALA A 18 -17.26 15.36 1.88
CA ALA A 18 -16.63 16.33 0.99
C ALA A 18 -15.34 16.94 1.56
N LYS A 19 -15.27 17.16 2.88
CA LYS A 19 -14.08 17.64 3.57
C LYS A 19 -12.90 16.69 3.43
N LEU A 20 -13.12 15.38 3.63
CA LEU A 20 -12.07 14.36 3.49
C LEU A 20 -11.70 14.13 2.03
N GLN A 21 -12.67 14.18 1.12
CA GLN A 21 -12.39 14.11 -0.32
C GLN A 21 -11.49 15.25 -0.77
N HIS A 22 -11.76 16.49 -0.33
CA HIS A 22 -10.93 17.65 -0.65
C HIS A 22 -9.50 17.52 -0.08
N LEU A 23 -9.36 17.07 1.17
CA LEU A 23 -8.07 16.79 1.78
C LEU A 23 -7.26 15.76 0.96
N ILE A 24 -7.92 14.66 0.54
CA ILE A 24 -7.29 13.61 -0.25
C ILE A 24 -6.94 14.11 -1.65
N LEU A 25 -7.79 14.89 -2.31
CA LEU A 25 -7.49 15.45 -3.64
C LEU A 25 -6.20 16.28 -3.62
N SER A 26 -6.02 17.09 -2.59
CA SER A 26 -4.82 17.92 -2.42
C SER A 26 -3.55 17.10 -2.08
N ASN A 27 -3.72 15.87 -1.57
CA ASN A 27 -2.63 15.00 -1.10
C ASN A 27 -2.71 13.58 -1.69
N GLY A 28 -3.23 13.46 -2.92
CA GLY A 28 -3.61 12.19 -3.54
C GLY A 28 -2.48 11.18 -3.67
N ASN A 29 -1.24 11.64 -3.84
CA ASN A 29 -0.08 10.75 -3.91
C ASN A 29 0.12 9.99 -2.59
N LEU A 30 0.04 10.68 -1.46
CA LEU A 30 0.22 10.06 -0.14
C LEU A 30 -0.96 9.15 0.23
N TYR A 31 -2.18 9.52 -0.13
CA TYR A 31 -3.33 8.64 0.02
C TYR A 31 -3.14 7.32 -0.75
N ARG A 32 -2.69 7.38 -2.02
CA ARG A 32 -2.41 6.19 -2.83
C ARG A 32 -1.28 5.36 -2.26
N ILE A 33 -0.18 5.97 -1.84
CA ILE A 33 0.92 5.25 -1.19
C ILE A 33 0.41 4.55 0.08
N GLY A 34 -0.38 5.24 0.90
CA GLY A 34 -0.97 4.68 2.11
C GLY A 34 -1.84 3.45 1.86
N GLN A 35 -2.55 3.38 0.73
CA GLN A 35 -3.35 2.20 0.35
C GLN A 35 -2.52 0.90 0.22
N HIS A 36 -1.20 1.01 0.06
CA HIS A 36 -0.30 -0.14 0.06
C HIS A 36 0.29 -0.41 1.46
N GLY A 37 -0.08 0.40 2.47
CA GLY A 37 0.32 0.20 3.85
C GLY A 37 1.82 0.00 4.04
N PRO A 38 2.23 -0.98 4.85
CA PRO A 38 3.63 -1.32 5.05
C PRO A 38 4.24 -2.11 3.89
N ASP A 39 3.43 -2.64 2.96
CA ASP A 39 3.87 -3.52 1.86
C ASP A 39 4.84 -2.83 0.91
N ILE A 40 4.80 -1.49 0.81
CA ILE A 40 5.80 -0.73 0.06
C ILE A 40 7.23 -1.09 0.48
N LEU A 41 7.44 -1.48 1.72
CA LEU A 41 8.76 -1.81 2.27
C LEU A 41 9.23 -3.23 1.91
N PHE A 42 8.33 -4.13 1.45
CA PHE A 42 8.73 -5.42 0.87
C PHE A 42 9.53 -5.25 -0.42
N TYR A 43 9.39 -4.12 -1.10
CA TYR A 43 10.16 -3.79 -2.29
C TYR A 43 11.58 -3.28 -1.98
N TYR A 44 12.01 -3.28 -0.72
CA TYR A 44 13.41 -2.98 -0.34
C TYR A 44 14.27 -4.24 -0.51
N PHE A 45 14.86 -4.41 -1.69
CA PHE A 45 15.46 -5.68 -2.16
C PHE A 45 16.85 -6.02 -1.68
N ILE A 46 17.37 -5.36 -0.70
CA ILE A 46 18.63 -5.78 -0.11
C ILE A 46 18.32 -6.97 0.82
N SER A 47 18.77 -8.17 0.43
CA SER A 47 18.47 -9.46 1.07
C SER A 47 18.55 -9.41 2.61
N LYS A 48 17.63 -10.12 3.29
CA LYS A 48 17.51 -10.26 4.76
C LYS A 48 17.94 -8.98 5.50
N ASN A 49 17.16 -7.94 5.40
CA ASN A 49 17.48 -6.63 5.95
C ASN A 49 16.48 -6.23 7.06
N PRO A 50 16.82 -5.27 7.93
CA PRO A 50 15.94 -4.83 9.00
C PRO A 50 14.62 -4.21 8.52
N VAL A 51 14.57 -3.68 7.29
CA VAL A 51 13.38 -3.05 6.71
C VAL A 51 12.30 -4.09 6.46
N THR A 52 12.64 -5.19 5.78
CA THR A 52 11.68 -6.28 5.51
C THR A 52 11.29 -7.02 6.78
N GLN A 53 12.21 -7.18 7.75
CA GLN A 53 11.88 -7.74 9.06
C GLN A 53 10.88 -6.86 9.83
N TYR A 54 11.03 -5.53 9.75
CA TYR A 54 10.10 -4.59 10.36
C TYR A 54 8.69 -4.73 9.78
N VAL A 55 8.56 -4.91 8.47
CA VAL A 55 7.26 -5.13 7.81
C VAL A 55 6.56 -6.37 8.35
N VAL A 56 7.28 -7.50 8.40
CA VAL A 56 6.73 -8.76 8.93
C VAL A 56 6.25 -8.58 10.37
N GLN A 57 7.04 -7.91 11.22
CA GLN A 57 6.64 -7.62 12.58
C GLN A 57 5.43 -6.70 12.66
N MET A 58 5.31 -5.74 11.74
CA MET A 58 4.20 -4.79 11.72
C MET A 58 2.86 -5.46 11.40
N HIS A 59 2.84 -6.44 10.49
CA HIS A 59 1.64 -7.25 10.21
C HIS A 59 1.17 -8.08 11.43
N GLY A 60 2.08 -8.45 12.32
CA GLY A 60 1.75 -9.17 13.56
C GLY A 60 1.32 -8.27 14.73
N ARG A 61 1.40 -6.95 14.61
CA ARG A 61 1.07 -6.01 15.70
C ARG A 61 -0.36 -5.50 15.58
N LYS A 62 -0.94 -5.12 16.75
CA LYS A 62 -2.24 -4.43 16.77
C LYS A 62 -2.10 -3.06 16.10
N ALA A 63 -2.90 -2.80 15.07
CA ALA A 63 -2.87 -1.55 14.31
C ALA A 63 -3.25 -0.31 15.15
N ARG A 64 -3.97 -0.49 16.26
CA ARG A 64 -4.44 0.59 17.12
C ARG A 64 -3.32 1.54 17.53
N GLU A 65 -2.21 1.01 18.03
CA GLU A 65 -1.07 1.83 18.49
C GLU A 65 -0.48 2.68 17.36
N PHE A 66 -0.36 2.10 16.16
CA PHE A 66 0.11 2.82 14.99
C PHE A 66 -0.81 3.99 14.64
N PHE A 67 -2.13 3.77 14.60
CA PHE A 67 -3.08 4.83 14.27
C PHE A 67 -3.17 5.90 15.37
N GLU A 68 -3.13 5.52 16.64
CA GLU A 68 -3.14 6.50 17.76
C GLU A 68 -1.92 7.43 17.69
N LYS A 69 -0.72 6.87 17.51
CA LYS A 69 0.52 7.66 17.34
C LYS A 69 0.49 8.51 16.09
N GLY A 70 0.06 7.95 14.96
CA GLY A 70 -0.05 8.67 13.71
C GLY A 70 -1.02 9.84 13.79
N MET A 71 -2.19 9.64 14.40
CA MET A 71 -3.19 10.70 14.58
C MET A 71 -2.74 11.77 15.58
N ALA A 72 -1.98 11.40 16.62
CA ALA A 72 -1.35 12.37 17.51
C ALA A 72 -0.39 13.28 16.74
N LYS A 73 0.45 12.68 15.87
CA LYS A 73 1.40 13.42 15.03
C LYS A 73 0.69 14.35 14.04
N VAL A 74 -0.41 13.92 13.41
CA VAL A 74 -1.23 14.75 12.52
C VAL A 74 -1.76 15.98 13.27
N ARG A 75 -2.21 15.83 14.52
CA ARG A 75 -2.74 16.95 15.34
C ARG A 75 -1.65 17.92 15.73
N GLU A 76 -0.50 17.40 16.14
CA GLU A 76 0.67 18.19 16.54
C GLU A 76 1.17 19.08 15.38
N GLU A 77 1.37 18.47 14.21
CA GLU A 77 1.97 19.16 13.06
C GLU A 77 0.94 19.81 12.13
N LYS A 78 -0.37 19.59 12.37
CA LYS A 78 -1.46 20.03 11.47
C LYS A 78 -1.17 19.66 10.01
N ASN A 79 -0.63 18.46 9.78
CA ASN A 79 -0.11 18.01 8.48
C ASN A 79 -1.19 17.23 7.69
N PRO A 80 -1.83 17.86 6.68
CA PRO A 80 -2.87 17.21 5.89
C PRO A 80 -2.34 16.08 5.00
N ALA A 81 -1.08 16.17 4.60
CA ALA A 81 -0.43 15.15 3.78
C ALA A 81 -0.25 13.84 4.58
N LEU A 82 0.15 13.96 5.85
CA LEU A 82 0.25 12.83 6.77
C LEU A 82 -1.13 12.22 7.06
N MET A 83 -2.16 13.06 7.22
CA MET A 83 -3.54 12.60 7.38
C MET A 83 -4.01 11.81 6.16
N ALA A 84 -3.73 12.27 4.94
CA ALA A 84 -4.07 11.55 3.71
C ALA A 84 -3.38 10.17 3.65
N TYR A 85 -2.10 10.10 4.03
CA TYR A 85 -1.37 8.84 4.14
C TYR A 85 -2.04 7.87 5.12
N LEU A 86 -2.40 8.33 6.32
CA LEU A 86 -3.05 7.50 7.34
C LEU A 86 -4.44 7.02 6.91
N LEU A 87 -5.21 7.85 6.19
CA LEU A 87 -6.49 7.44 5.61
C LEU A 87 -6.29 6.32 4.57
N GLY A 88 -5.28 6.43 3.73
CA GLY A 88 -4.91 5.36 2.80
C GLY A 88 -4.47 4.09 3.52
N PHE A 89 -3.64 4.23 4.55
CA PHE A 89 -3.18 3.11 5.38
C PHE A 89 -4.35 2.40 6.11
N GLY A 90 -5.37 3.18 6.52
CA GLY A 90 -6.61 2.62 7.06
C GLY A 90 -7.35 1.75 6.04
N CYS A 91 -7.37 2.16 4.76
CA CYS A 91 -7.94 1.34 3.69
C CYS A 91 -7.18 0.02 3.54
N HIS A 92 -5.83 0.06 3.51
CA HIS A 92 -5.00 -1.14 3.47
C HIS A 92 -5.33 -2.09 4.62
N TYR A 93 -5.26 -1.59 5.86
CA TYR A 93 -5.51 -2.39 7.05
C TYR A 93 -6.89 -3.06 7.06
N ILE A 94 -7.94 -2.33 6.67
CA ILE A 94 -9.31 -2.85 6.62
C ILE A 94 -9.43 -3.96 5.58
N LEU A 95 -8.88 -3.75 4.38
CA LEU A 95 -8.94 -4.76 3.33
C LEU A 95 -8.19 -6.03 3.74
N ASP A 96 -6.96 -5.91 4.21
CA ASP A 96 -6.13 -7.04 4.64
C ASP A 96 -6.75 -7.81 5.79
N SER A 97 -7.16 -7.11 6.85
CA SER A 97 -7.76 -7.77 8.01
C SER A 97 -9.08 -8.49 7.68
N THR A 98 -9.78 -8.05 6.64
CA THR A 98 -11.02 -8.66 6.18
C THR A 98 -10.78 -9.85 5.24
N CYS A 99 -9.81 -9.74 4.34
CA CYS A 99 -9.60 -10.73 3.27
C CYS A 99 -8.61 -11.83 3.64
N HIS A 100 -7.56 -11.54 4.40
CA HIS A 100 -6.52 -12.51 4.72
C HIS A 100 -6.99 -13.78 5.45
N PRO A 101 -8.00 -13.76 6.34
CA PRO A 101 -8.52 -15.01 6.90
C PRO A 101 -8.96 -15.99 5.81
N TYR A 102 -9.66 -15.51 4.77
CA TYR A 102 -10.10 -16.34 3.65
C TYR A 102 -8.92 -16.73 2.76
N VAL A 103 -8.03 -15.81 2.39
CA VAL A 103 -6.86 -16.09 1.55
C VAL A 103 -5.96 -17.13 2.21
N ASN A 104 -5.72 -17.02 3.52
CA ASN A 104 -4.92 -17.96 4.29
C ASN A 104 -5.57 -19.34 4.36
N GLN A 105 -6.90 -19.41 4.50
CA GLN A 105 -7.63 -20.67 4.48
C GLN A 105 -7.45 -21.38 3.14
N VAL A 106 -7.66 -20.68 2.02
CA VAL A 106 -7.51 -21.24 0.66
C VAL A 106 -6.07 -21.70 0.40
N ALA A 107 -5.09 -20.91 0.85
CA ALA A 107 -3.68 -21.28 0.73
C ALA A 107 -3.32 -22.51 1.58
N ALA A 108 -3.91 -22.66 2.76
CA ALA A 108 -3.70 -23.82 3.64
C ALA A 108 -4.27 -25.13 3.05
N GLU A 109 -5.27 -25.06 2.16
CA GLU A 109 -5.78 -26.22 1.41
C GLU A 109 -4.77 -26.76 0.37
N GLY A 110 -3.66 -26.06 0.14
CA GLY A 110 -2.54 -26.51 -0.70
C GLY A 110 -2.78 -26.46 -2.21
N LYS A 111 -3.94 -25.98 -2.68
CA LYS A 111 -4.27 -25.89 -4.10
C LYS A 111 -3.60 -24.72 -4.82
N ILE A 112 -3.37 -23.64 -4.09
CA ILE A 112 -2.79 -22.41 -4.61
C ILE A 112 -1.97 -21.72 -3.49
N SER A 113 -0.82 -21.14 -3.83
CA SER A 113 -0.07 -20.36 -2.83
C SER A 113 -0.75 -19.03 -2.56
N HIS A 114 -0.54 -18.47 -1.35
CA HIS A 114 -1.05 -17.15 -0.95
C HIS A 114 -0.74 -16.06 -2.02
N THR A 115 0.52 -15.95 -2.41
CA THR A 115 0.96 -14.96 -3.40
C THR A 115 0.32 -15.16 -4.77
N LEU A 116 0.16 -16.42 -5.22
CA LEU A 116 -0.47 -16.69 -6.49
C LEU A 116 -1.97 -16.37 -6.45
N PHE A 117 -2.66 -16.70 -5.33
CA PHE A 117 -4.05 -16.33 -5.14
C PHE A 117 -4.26 -14.81 -5.26
N GLU A 118 -3.44 -14.03 -4.58
CA GLU A 118 -3.52 -12.57 -4.63
C GLU A 118 -3.23 -12.02 -6.04
N LYS A 119 -2.24 -12.58 -6.74
CA LYS A 119 -1.92 -12.18 -8.12
C LYS A 119 -3.10 -12.43 -9.07
N GLU A 120 -3.71 -13.62 -9.00
CA GLU A 120 -4.85 -13.96 -9.86
C GLU A 120 -6.09 -13.14 -9.49
N PHE A 121 -6.28 -12.82 -8.22
CA PHE A 121 -7.36 -11.94 -7.78
C PHE A 121 -7.19 -10.52 -8.33
N ASP A 122 -5.99 -9.96 -8.30
CA ASP A 122 -5.69 -8.66 -8.93
C ASP A 122 -5.98 -8.69 -10.44
N ARG A 123 -5.58 -9.77 -11.14
CA ARG A 123 -5.84 -9.94 -12.58
C ARG A 123 -7.34 -9.98 -12.88
N MET A 124 -8.10 -10.75 -12.11
CA MET A 124 -9.57 -10.82 -12.24
C MET A 124 -10.20 -9.43 -12.07
N LEU A 125 -9.83 -8.70 -11.02
CA LEU A 125 -10.34 -7.35 -10.77
C LEU A 125 -9.96 -6.37 -11.88
N MET A 126 -8.79 -6.50 -12.48
CA MET A 126 -8.38 -5.70 -13.64
C MET A 126 -9.30 -5.96 -14.84
N TYR A 127 -9.56 -7.22 -15.18
CA TYR A 127 -10.50 -7.57 -16.25
C TYR A 127 -11.91 -7.03 -15.98
N GLU A 128 -12.43 -7.22 -14.77
CA GLU A 128 -13.76 -6.70 -14.39
C GLU A 128 -13.88 -5.18 -14.49
N THR A 129 -12.77 -4.47 -14.32
CA THR A 129 -12.73 -3.01 -14.40
C THR A 129 -12.27 -2.47 -15.75
N GLY A 130 -12.16 -3.35 -16.77
CA GLY A 130 -11.77 -2.97 -18.13
C GLY A 130 -10.29 -2.59 -18.26
N LYS A 131 -9.43 -3.15 -17.40
CA LYS A 131 -7.98 -2.99 -17.49
C LYS A 131 -7.36 -4.24 -18.09
N ASP A 132 -6.38 -4.04 -18.95
CA ASP A 132 -5.55 -5.12 -19.46
C ASP A 132 -4.42 -5.41 -18.47
N PRO A 133 -4.38 -6.60 -17.82
CA PRO A 133 -3.32 -6.93 -16.85
C PRO A 133 -1.92 -6.96 -17.44
N LEU A 134 -1.79 -7.14 -18.76
CA LEU A 134 -0.51 -7.15 -19.47
C LEU A 134 0.01 -5.74 -19.80
N ARG A 135 -0.83 -4.71 -19.65
CA ARG A 135 -0.50 -3.31 -20.00
C ARG A 135 -0.66 -2.34 -18.87
N PHE A 136 -1.36 -2.74 -17.80
CA PHE A 136 -1.64 -1.87 -16.67
C PHE A 136 -0.81 -2.26 -15.44
N TYR A 137 0.12 -1.41 -15.03
CA TYR A 137 0.87 -1.61 -13.80
C TYR A 137 0.23 -0.84 -12.62
N PRO A 138 -0.08 -1.53 -11.50
CA PRO A 138 -0.90 -0.99 -10.42
C PRO A 138 -0.32 0.24 -9.72
N SER A 139 1.00 0.40 -9.68
CA SER A 139 1.65 1.56 -9.07
C SER A 139 1.75 2.80 -9.98
N HIS A 140 1.14 2.76 -11.16
CA HIS A 140 1.19 3.85 -12.13
C HIS A 140 0.81 5.22 -11.52
N GLY A 141 -0.20 5.25 -10.64
CA GLY A 141 -0.65 6.48 -9.97
C GLY A 141 0.23 6.97 -8.82
N ILE A 142 1.29 6.24 -8.46
CA ILE A 142 2.19 6.58 -7.37
C ILE A 142 3.41 7.32 -7.90
N ARG A 143 3.73 8.45 -7.25
CA ARG A 143 4.97 9.20 -7.48
C ARG A 143 5.92 8.98 -6.30
N ALA A 144 7.04 8.30 -6.56
CA ALA A 144 8.12 8.14 -5.58
C ALA A 144 8.90 9.47 -5.46
N SER A 145 8.79 10.14 -4.33
CA SER A 145 9.51 11.37 -4.01
C SER A 145 10.12 11.30 -2.61
N PHE A 146 11.21 12.03 -2.40
CA PHE A 146 11.83 12.13 -1.09
C PHE A 146 10.90 12.78 -0.07
N LEU A 147 10.11 13.78 -0.50
CA LEU A 147 9.11 14.42 0.36
C LEU A 147 8.04 13.43 0.84
N SER A 148 7.54 12.55 -0.04
CA SER A 148 6.60 11.51 0.36
C SER A 148 7.24 10.54 1.37
N ALA A 149 8.48 10.12 1.13
CA ALA A 149 9.22 9.25 2.02
C ALA A 149 9.47 9.89 3.39
N TRP A 150 9.79 11.18 3.42
CA TRP A 150 9.97 11.93 4.66
C TRP A 150 8.66 12.04 5.45
N THR A 151 7.53 12.32 4.79
CA THR A 151 6.22 12.34 5.44
C THR A 151 5.88 10.98 6.06
N ILE A 152 6.15 9.88 5.35
CA ILE A 152 5.91 8.51 5.83
C ILE A 152 6.82 8.19 7.02
N HIS A 153 8.09 8.60 6.97
CA HIS A 153 9.03 8.41 8.07
C HIS A 153 8.52 8.96 9.41
N GLN A 154 7.71 10.01 9.41
CA GLN A 154 7.15 10.60 10.64
C GLN A 154 6.26 9.62 11.43
N VAL A 155 5.64 8.66 10.75
CA VAL A 155 4.82 7.59 11.39
C VAL A 155 5.50 6.23 11.37
N LEU A 156 6.58 6.08 10.62
CA LEU A 156 7.45 4.90 10.58
C LEU A 156 8.90 5.28 10.96
N PRO A 157 9.14 5.81 12.18
CA PRO A 157 10.45 6.38 12.55
C PRO A 157 11.58 5.34 12.62
N ALA A 158 11.24 4.07 12.76
CA ALA A 158 12.23 2.98 12.73
C ALA A 158 12.87 2.78 11.34
N ILE A 159 12.25 3.28 10.28
CA ILE A 159 12.72 3.13 8.90
C ILE A 159 13.23 4.48 8.39
N ARG A 160 14.49 4.54 7.97
CA ARG A 160 15.09 5.78 7.44
C ARG A 160 14.36 6.27 6.19
N THR A 161 14.21 7.58 6.05
CA THR A 161 13.57 8.22 4.88
C THR A 161 14.12 7.71 3.55
N TRP A 162 15.46 7.52 3.47
CA TRP A 162 16.10 7.00 2.26
C TRP A 162 15.64 5.58 1.90
N ASN A 163 15.46 4.71 2.91
CA ASN A 163 14.99 3.35 2.69
C ASN A 163 13.54 3.33 2.18
N ILE A 164 12.68 4.20 2.74
CA ILE A 164 11.30 4.37 2.25
C ILE A 164 11.30 4.89 0.80
N TYR A 165 12.13 5.89 0.49
CA TYR A 165 12.25 6.42 -0.86
C TYR A 165 12.70 5.35 -1.86
N LEU A 166 13.72 4.57 -1.49
CA LEU A 166 14.21 3.48 -2.34
C LEU A 166 13.13 2.40 -2.53
N SER A 167 12.42 2.02 -1.47
CA SER A 167 11.29 1.07 -1.55
C SER A 167 10.22 1.53 -2.53
N LEU A 168 9.84 2.80 -2.49
CA LEU A 168 8.87 3.38 -3.43
C LEU A 168 9.38 3.36 -4.88
N LYS A 169 10.67 3.61 -5.10
CA LYS A 169 11.29 3.51 -6.42
C LYS A 169 11.29 2.08 -6.94
N MET A 170 11.69 1.13 -6.10
CA MET A 170 11.73 -0.28 -6.45
C MET A 170 10.32 -0.84 -6.70
N MET A 171 9.32 -0.46 -5.89
CA MET A 171 7.93 -0.81 -6.14
C MET A 171 7.50 -0.43 -7.56
N LYS A 172 7.80 0.79 -8.00
CA LYS A 172 7.46 1.23 -9.36
C LYS A 172 8.15 0.42 -10.43
N ILE A 173 9.44 0.14 -10.26
CA ILE A 173 10.24 -0.65 -11.22
C ILE A 173 9.66 -2.07 -11.31
N PHE A 174 9.44 -2.73 -10.19
CA PHE A 174 8.98 -4.13 -10.19
C PHE A 174 7.55 -4.29 -10.72
N THR A 175 6.64 -3.41 -10.32
CA THR A 175 5.27 -3.47 -10.84
C THR A 175 5.19 -3.11 -12.33
N CYS A 176 6.17 -2.37 -12.86
CA CYS A 176 6.29 -2.11 -14.30
C CYS A 176 6.87 -3.33 -15.04
N ILE A 177 7.96 -3.92 -14.53
CA ILE A 177 8.63 -5.08 -15.16
C ILE A 177 7.68 -6.29 -15.23
N LEU A 178 6.91 -6.55 -14.16
CA LEU A 178 5.94 -7.66 -14.13
C LEU A 178 4.82 -7.54 -15.18
N VAL A 179 4.58 -6.35 -15.70
CA VAL A 179 3.65 -6.11 -16.83
C VAL A 179 4.33 -6.37 -18.18
N CYS A 180 5.65 -6.13 -18.26
CA CYS A 180 6.40 -6.28 -19.51
C CYS A 180 6.86 -7.72 -19.79
N ASP A 181 6.92 -8.60 -18.79
CA ASP A 181 7.50 -9.95 -18.92
C ASP A 181 6.55 -11.01 -19.49
N ASP A 182 5.27 -10.73 -19.64
CA ASP A 182 4.31 -11.70 -20.22
C ASP A 182 4.17 -11.56 -21.77
N GLY A 183 5.10 -10.90 -22.43
CA GLY A 183 5.09 -10.59 -23.87
C GLY A 183 6.26 -11.15 -24.66
N GLY A 184 6.95 -12.19 -24.17
CA GLY A 184 8.00 -12.90 -24.89
C GLY A 184 7.67 -14.35 -25.14
#